data_2490320309e7e9210fd5d32c65e59eb5
#
_entry.id   2490320309e7e9210fd5d32c65e59eb5
#
_cell.length_a   1.000
_cell.length_b   1.000
_cell.length_c   1.000
_cell.angle_alpha   90.00
_cell.angle_beta   90.00
_cell.angle_gamma   90.00
#
_symmetry.space_group_name_H-M   'P 1'
#
loop_
_entity.id
_entity.type
_entity.pdbx_description
1 polymer ?
#
loop_
_entity_poly.entity_id
_entity_poly.type
_entity_poly.pdbx_seq_one_letter_code
_entity_poly.pdbx_strand_id
1 'polypeptide(L)' 'MKNVEIKMNKNIMTITVDTSKQFGPSKSGKTLIIASTEGNQTTDGITIGLNVYKKA' A
#
# COMPACT_ATOMS: atom_id res chain seq x y z
N MET A 1 7.25 3.90 1.60
CA MET A 1 6.09 3.18 1.03
C MET A 1 6.27 3.04 -0.48
N LYS A 2 5.66 2.02 -1.04
CA LYS A 2 5.66 1.80 -2.48
C LYS A 2 4.28 2.02 -3.05
N ASN A 3 4.14 3.02 -3.92
CA ASN A 3 2.91 3.25 -4.69
C ASN A 3 1.67 3.46 -3.81
N VAL A 4 1.87 4.05 -2.64
CA VAL A 4 0.78 4.37 -1.72
C VAL A 4 0.84 5.85 -1.41
N GLU A 5 -0.27 6.53 -1.60
CA GLU A 5 -0.41 7.94 -1.23
C GLU A 5 -1.52 8.06 -0.21
N ILE A 6 -1.22 8.70 0.91
CA ILE A 6 -2.17 8.86 2.01
C ILE A 6 -2.46 10.35 2.20
N LYS A 7 -3.75 10.68 2.21
CA LYS A 7 -4.20 12.05 2.48
C LYS A 7 -5.21 12.04 3.60
N MET A 8 -5.06 12.99 4.53
CA MET A 8 -6.03 13.20 5.59
C MET A 8 -6.73 14.52 5.37
N ASN A 9 -8.05 14.49 5.45
CA ASN A 9 -8.87 15.72 5.43
C ASN A 9 -9.91 15.58 6.53
N LYS A 10 -9.69 16.30 7.63
CA LYS A 10 -10.51 16.18 8.84
C LYS A 10 -10.49 14.73 9.32
N ASN A 11 -11.63 14.04 9.31
CA ASN A 11 -11.72 12.65 9.75
C ASN A 11 -11.68 11.66 8.60
N ILE A 12 -11.37 12.11 7.39
CA ILE A 12 -11.36 11.25 6.21
C ILE A 12 -9.93 10.96 5.78
N MET A 13 -9.57 9.69 5.77
CA MET A 13 -8.29 9.23 5.22
C MET A 13 -8.54 8.69 3.83
N THR A 14 -7.82 9.23 2.85
CA THR A 14 -7.89 8.74 1.47
C THR A 14 -6.58 8.07 1.11
N ILE A 15 -6.65 6.85 0.63
CA ILE A 15 -5.50 6.06 0.23
C ILE A 15 -5.59 5.83 -1.27
N THR A 16 -4.56 6.26 -2.00
CA THR A 16 -4.54 6.14 -3.47
C THR A 16 -3.45 5.18 -3.88
N VAL A 17 -3.79 4.25 -4.75
CA VAL A 17 -2.89 3.24 -5.30
C VAL A 17 -3.10 3.19 -6.81
N ASP A 18 -1.99 3.24 -7.56
CA ASP A 18 -2.01 3.09 -9.02
C ASP A 18 -1.87 1.60 -9.34
N THR A 19 -2.96 0.95 -9.70
CA THR A 19 -2.97 -0.49 -9.95
C THR A 19 -2.31 -0.90 -11.26
N SER A 20 -1.87 0.05 -12.07
CA SER A 20 -1.11 -0.27 -13.28
C SER A 20 0.36 -0.56 -13.01
N LYS A 21 0.85 -0.26 -11.81
CA LYS A 21 2.25 -0.47 -11.44
C LYS A 21 2.46 -1.80 -10.76
N GLN A 22 3.65 -2.37 -10.95
CA GLN A 22 4.06 -3.63 -10.32
C GLN A 22 5.50 -3.50 -9.87
N PHE A 23 5.81 -4.08 -8.71
CA PHE A 23 7.13 -3.99 -8.10
C PHE A 23 7.78 -5.36 -7.91
N GLY A 24 7.38 -6.33 -8.73
CA GLY A 24 7.97 -7.65 -8.72
C GLY A 24 7.27 -8.62 -7.79
N PRO A 25 7.78 -9.85 -7.71
CA PRO A 25 7.12 -10.89 -6.93
C PRO A 25 7.28 -10.68 -5.44
N SER A 26 6.31 -11.19 -4.68
CA SER A 26 6.43 -11.31 -3.23
C SER A 26 7.49 -12.34 -2.88
N LYS A 27 7.81 -12.46 -1.58
CA LYS A 27 8.81 -13.43 -1.12
C LYS A 27 8.45 -14.87 -1.51
N SER A 28 7.16 -15.20 -1.52
CA SER A 28 6.71 -16.54 -1.89
C SER A 28 6.75 -16.78 -3.41
N GLY A 29 6.85 -15.72 -4.20
CA GLY A 29 6.79 -15.79 -5.65
C GLY A 29 5.41 -16.07 -6.24
N LYS A 30 4.39 -16.18 -5.39
CA LYS A 30 3.03 -16.52 -5.83
C LYS A 30 2.19 -15.30 -6.20
N THR A 31 2.63 -14.11 -5.81
CA THR A 31 1.91 -12.88 -6.07
C THR A 31 2.86 -11.80 -6.57
N LEU A 32 2.30 -10.82 -7.25
CA LEU A 32 3.02 -9.62 -7.69
C LEU A 32 2.56 -8.46 -6.81
N ILE A 33 3.52 -7.75 -6.24
CA ILE A 33 3.22 -6.61 -5.35
C ILE A 33 2.87 -5.40 -6.19
N ILE A 34 1.73 -4.81 -5.92
CA ILE A 34 1.27 -3.58 -6.57
C ILE A 34 1.57 -2.38 -5.70
N ALA A 35 1.31 -2.48 -4.42
CA ALA A 35 1.54 -1.39 -3.48
C ALA A 35 1.75 -1.94 -2.09
N SER A 36 2.50 -1.22 -1.28
CA SER A 36 2.74 -1.64 0.10
C SER A 36 3.16 -0.46 0.96
N THR A 37 2.68 -0.41 2.18
CA THR A 37 3.20 0.52 3.18
C THR A 37 4.55 0.09 3.71
N GLU A 38 5.00 -1.13 3.37
CA GLU A 38 6.28 -1.69 3.82
C GLU A 38 6.36 -1.70 5.35
N GLY A 39 5.36 -2.29 5.95
CA GLY A 39 5.17 -2.28 7.39
C GLY A 39 4.10 -1.27 7.77
N ASN A 40 4.01 -0.98 9.06
CA ASN A 40 2.99 -0.05 9.55
C ASN A 40 3.43 1.39 9.36
N GLN A 41 2.49 2.23 8.98
CA GLN A 41 2.69 3.69 8.87
C GLN A 41 1.70 4.37 9.79
N THR A 42 2.16 5.42 10.46
CA THR A 42 1.31 6.18 11.39
C THR A 42 1.11 7.60 10.86
N THR A 43 -0.14 8.00 10.77
CA THR A 43 -0.55 9.34 10.36
C THR A 43 -1.59 9.86 11.33
N ASP A 44 -1.32 11.00 11.96
CA ASP A 44 -2.23 11.62 12.96
C ASP A 44 -2.63 10.62 14.06
N GLY A 45 -1.66 9.83 14.53
CA GLY A 45 -1.91 8.85 15.59
C GLY A 45 -2.64 7.59 15.13
N ILE A 46 -2.93 7.48 13.84
CA ILE A 46 -3.64 6.34 13.28
C ILE A 46 -2.64 5.48 12.50
N THR A 47 -2.62 4.20 12.78
CA THR A 47 -1.67 3.27 12.15
C THR A 47 -2.37 2.44 11.09
N ILE A 48 -1.75 2.35 9.91
CA ILE A 48 -2.23 1.50 8.84
C ILE A 48 -1.14 0.54 8.39
N GLY A 49 -1.56 -0.63 7.96
CA GLY A 49 -0.70 -1.58 7.25
C GLY A 49 -1.44 -2.05 6.03
N LEU A 50 -0.88 -1.77 4.84
CA LEU A 50 -1.57 -2.05 3.58
C LEU A 50 -0.65 -2.82 2.64
N ASN A 51 -1.21 -3.86 2.01
CA ASN A 51 -0.55 -4.58 0.94
C ASN A 51 -1.56 -4.83 -0.16
N VAL A 52 -1.21 -4.41 -1.36
CA VAL A 52 -2.03 -4.62 -2.56
C VAL A 52 -1.22 -5.49 -3.51
N TYR A 53 -1.81 -6.58 -3.94
CA TYR A 53 -1.11 -7.55 -4.78
C TYR A 53 -2.10 -8.30 -5.67
N LYS A 54 -1.56 -8.96 -6.69
CA LYS A 54 -2.36 -9.83 -7.55
C LYS A 54 -1.60 -11.14 -7.76
N LYS A 55 -2.29 -12.14 -8.28
CA LYS A 55 -1.64 -13.42 -8.61
C LYS A 55 -0.57 -13.21 -9.67
N ALA A 56 0.52 -13.90 -9.47
CA ALA A 56 1.59 -13.93 -10.45
C ALA A 56 1.19 -14.75 -11.69
#